data_a0a38ad9fdec4bde68ef06c7cd4d5af1
#
_entry.id   a0a38ad9fdec4bde68ef06c7cd4d5af1
#
_cell.length_a   1.000
_cell.length_b   1.000
_cell.length_c   1.000
_cell.angle_alpha   90.00
_cell.angle_beta   90.00
_cell.angle_gamma   90.00
#
_symmetry.space_group_name_H-M   'P 1'
#
loop_
_entity.id
_entity.type
_entity.pdbx_description
1 polymer ?
#
loop_
_entity_poly.entity_id
_entity_poly.type
_entity_poly.pdbx_seq_one_letter_code
_entity_poly.pdbx_strand_id
1 'polypeptide(L)'
;MKNTLKNTVNRLLIAATLAFSTVALAQTTTTSTTKTTAVGTSKNWGSVDGISMIGLVQGPSSADAQLQVACVFEYTDGDIFNAPALPANLNGLVHLDEALKGELTKIRQTGQFQGHALETILITPPSGSMSAKKLLLIGLGDRNKFTPDLMTSVGEVAAREAMRLGVSNFAFASDLKDAGIDSPTALVAGNVVRGIVHANRSESYLKEHKLSTTKKLEKVYLLAGPAFFETAGGGISEAISEAKKK
;
A
#
# COMPACT_ATOMS: atom_id res chain seq x y z
N MET A 1 88.83 16.52 23.79
CA MET A 1 89.41 17.85 23.68
C MET A 1 88.26 18.84 23.47
N LYS A 2 88.17 19.81 24.35
CA LYS A 2 87.71 21.20 24.20
C LYS A 2 86.29 21.41 23.71
N ASN A 3 85.49 21.94 24.50
CA ASN A 3 85.19 23.25 25.19
C ASN A 3 83.87 23.77 24.69
N THR A 4 82.98 23.90 25.60
CA THR A 4 82.31 25.09 26.16
C THR A 4 81.80 26.09 25.18
N LEU A 5 80.54 26.48 25.26
CA LEU A 5 80.17 27.78 25.88
C LEU A 5 78.61 27.84 26.01
N LYS A 6 78.24 28.37 27.18
CA LYS A 6 76.87 28.75 27.57
C LYS A 6 76.39 29.93 26.71
N ASN A 7 75.13 30.05 26.44
CA ASN A 7 74.45 31.34 26.43
C ASN A 7 72.99 31.19 26.82
N THR A 8 72.69 31.75 27.94
CA THR A 8 71.38 31.93 28.54
C THR A 8 70.71 33.10 27.78
N VAL A 9 69.53 32.88 27.20
CA VAL A 9 68.63 33.96 26.80
C VAL A 9 67.24 33.67 27.30
N ASN A 10 66.85 34.45 28.28
CA ASN A 10 65.56 34.62 28.85
C ASN A 10 64.57 34.98 27.74
N ARG A 11 63.54 34.22 27.50
CA ARG A 11 62.36 34.67 26.73
C ARG A 11 61.09 34.41 27.51
N LEU A 12 60.47 35.50 27.86
CA LEU A 12 59.13 35.67 28.41
C LEU A 12 58.12 34.82 27.62
N LEU A 13 57.47 33.86 28.23
CA LEU A 13 56.28 33.18 27.66
C LEU A 13 55.06 34.01 28.06
N ILE A 14 54.45 34.67 27.10
CA ILE A 14 53.10 35.23 27.19
C ILE A 14 52.14 34.07 26.87
N ALA A 15 51.44 33.57 27.86
CA ALA A 15 50.36 32.59 27.68
C ALA A 15 49.10 33.32 27.21
N ALA A 16 48.79 33.24 25.92
CA ALA A 16 47.49 33.64 25.39
C ALA A 16 46.48 32.48 25.55
N THR A 17 45.63 32.59 26.55
CA THR A 17 44.49 31.70 26.72
C THR A 17 43.42 32.07 25.71
N LEU A 18 43.30 31.26 24.62
CA LEU A 18 42.14 31.31 23.70
C LEU A 18 40.99 30.55 24.39
N ALA A 19 39.99 31.28 24.85
CA ALA A 19 38.73 30.74 25.27
C ALA A 19 37.92 30.30 24.00
N PHE A 20 37.86 29.04 23.73
CA PHE A 20 36.92 28.48 22.75
C PHE A 20 35.51 28.41 23.38
N SER A 21 34.67 29.38 23.01
CA SER A 21 33.24 29.31 23.31
C SER A 21 32.60 28.25 22.40
N THR A 22 32.36 27.05 22.91
CA THR A 22 31.54 26.04 22.23
C THR A 22 30.08 26.44 22.29
N VAL A 23 29.58 27.01 21.19
CA VAL A 23 28.13 27.17 20.98
C VAL A 23 27.59 25.79 20.72
N ALA A 24 26.96 25.17 21.73
CA ALA A 24 26.18 23.97 21.57
C ALA A 24 24.90 24.33 20.78
N LEU A 25 24.87 24.04 19.47
CA LEU A 25 23.62 24.02 18.73
C LEU A 25 22.76 22.83 19.29
N ALA A 26 21.77 23.18 20.09
CA ALA A 26 20.71 22.23 20.44
C ALA A 26 19.93 21.94 19.16
N GLN A 27 20.20 20.80 18.53
CA GLN A 27 19.34 20.25 17.50
C GLN A 27 18.02 19.82 18.16
N THR A 28 17.00 20.66 18.01
CA THR A 28 15.63 20.28 18.32
C THR A 28 15.22 19.19 17.32
N THR A 29 15.36 17.94 17.72
CA THR A 29 14.73 16.79 17.05
C THR A 29 13.22 16.95 17.20
N THR A 30 12.59 17.56 16.21
CA THR A 30 11.12 17.51 16.07
C THR A 30 10.76 16.07 15.77
N THR A 31 10.41 15.31 16.80
CA THR A 31 9.79 14.00 16.65
C THR A 31 8.42 14.25 16.07
N SER A 32 8.31 14.13 14.75
CA SER A 32 7.02 14.09 14.05
C SER A 32 6.29 12.85 14.52
N THR A 33 5.41 12.99 15.49
CA THR A 33 4.47 11.93 15.87
C THR A 33 3.52 11.73 14.69
N THR A 34 3.79 10.75 13.84
CA THR A 34 2.87 10.33 12.79
C THR A 34 1.59 9.88 13.49
N LYS A 35 0.53 10.67 13.34
CA LYS A 35 -0.79 10.36 13.93
C LYS A 35 -1.30 9.10 13.25
N THR A 36 -1.30 7.98 13.98
CA THR A 36 -1.84 6.71 13.49
C THR A 36 -3.34 6.65 13.70
N THR A 37 -4.06 6.09 12.73
CA THR A 37 -5.51 5.88 12.81
C THR A 37 -5.79 4.49 13.39
N ALA A 38 -6.76 4.38 14.30
CA ALA A 38 -7.07 3.10 14.96
C ALA A 38 -7.58 2.05 13.95
N VAL A 39 -7.22 0.78 14.18
CA VAL A 39 -7.78 -0.36 13.44
C VAL A 39 -9.30 -0.40 13.63
N GLY A 40 -10.05 -0.72 12.58
CA GLY A 40 -11.51 -0.68 12.53
C GLY A 40 -12.10 0.69 12.14
N THR A 41 -11.28 1.76 12.09
CA THR A 41 -11.75 3.07 11.63
C THR A 41 -12.16 2.98 10.16
N SER A 42 -13.36 3.49 9.85
CA SER A 42 -13.83 3.66 8.48
C SER A 42 -14.27 5.10 8.22
N LYS A 43 -14.08 5.56 6.99
CA LYS A 43 -14.48 6.90 6.56
C LYS A 43 -14.91 6.88 5.11
N ASN A 44 -16.10 7.43 4.82
CA ASN A 44 -16.53 7.64 3.44
C ASN A 44 -15.83 8.89 2.88
N TRP A 45 -14.95 8.68 1.89
CA TRP A 45 -14.21 9.75 1.22
C TRP A 45 -15.01 10.44 0.13
N GLY A 46 -16.16 9.86 -0.25
CA GLY A 46 -17.06 10.39 -1.28
C GLY A 46 -17.63 9.30 -2.17
N SER A 47 -18.44 9.71 -3.12
CA SER A 47 -19.06 8.81 -4.10
C SER A 47 -18.90 9.38 -5.50
N VAL A 48 -18.77 8.49 -6.48
CA VAL A 48 -18.73 8.84 -7.91
C VAL A 48 -19.49 7.78 -8.70
N ASP A 49 -20.31 8.20 -9.64
CA ASP A 49 -21.14 7.34 -10.51
C ASP A 49 -21.94 6.26 -9.73
N GLY A 50 -22.37 6.61 -8.50
CA GLY A 50 -23.15 5.75 -7.63
C GLY A 50 -22.33 4.73 -6.82
N ILE A 51 -21.00 4.78 -6.85
CA ILE A 51 -20.12 3.95 -6.03
C ILE A 51 -19.58 4.77 -4.87
N SER A 52 -19.78 4.30 -3.64
CA SER A 52 -19.19 4.89 -2.45
C SER A 52 -17.77 4.36 -2.23
N MET A 53 -16.80 5.28 -2.08
CA MET A 53 -15.40 4.96 -1.80
C MET A 53 -15.13 5.13 -0.30
N ILE A 54 -14.95 4.03 0.40
CA ILE A 54 -14.81 3.99 1.85
C ILE A 54 -13.38 3.55 2.19
N GLY A 55 -12.64 4.40 2.89
CA GLY A 55 -11.38 3.99 3.52
C GLY A 55 -11.68 3.13 4.74
N LEU A 56 -10.88 2.09 4.96
CA LEU A 56 -11.01 1.20 6.11
C LEU A 56 -9.63 0.81 6.63
N VAL A 57 -9.38 1.03 7.92
CA VAL A 57 -8.16 0.55 8.59
C VAL A 57 -8.36 -0.89 9.00
N GLN A 58 -8.03 -1.82 8.12
CA GLN A 58 -8.19 -3.26 8.36
C GLN A 58 -7.24 -4.06 7.45
N GLY A 59 -6.87 -5.26 7.90
CA GLY A 59 -6.13 -6.22 7.09
C GLY A 59 -7.03 -6.98 6.09
N PRO A 60 -6.48 -7.49 4.99
CA PRO A 60 -7.25 -8.13 3.93
C PRO A 60 -7.96 -9.44 4.36
N SER A 61 -7.45 -10.16 5.35
CA SER A 61 -8.11 -11.36 5.87
C SER A 61 -9.36 -11.06 6.70
N SER A 62 -9.49 -9.83 7.24
CA SER A 62 -10.51 -9.45 8.23
C SER A 62 -11.52 -8.43 7.72
N ALA A 63 -11.35 -7.88 6.52
CA ALA A 63 -12.30 -6.92 5.95
C ALA A 63 -13.62 -7.60 5.58
N ASP A 64 -14.73 -7.10 6.13
CA ASP A 64 -16.07 -7.62 5.85
C ASP A 64 -16.58 -7.08 4.50
N ALA A 65 -16.40 -7.87 3.46
CA ALA A 65 -16.85 -7.60 2.10
C ALA A 65 -17.24 -8.90 1.38
N GLN A 66 -18.00 -8.78 0.30
CA GLN A 66 -18.40 -9.95 -0.49
C GLN A 66 -17.21 -10.56 -1.26
N LEU A 67 -16.26 -9.71 -1.65
CA LEU A 67 -15.01 -10.07 -2.32
C LEU A 67 -13.87 -9.31 -1.67
N GLN A 68 -12.79 -9.99 -1.33
CA GLN A 68 -11.49 -9.37 -1.02
C GLN A 68 -10.63 -9.39 -2.28
N VAL A 69 -10.04 -8.25 -2.62
CA VAL A 69 -9.00 -8.14 -3.64
C VAL A 69 -7.68 -7.84 -2.93
N ALA A 70 -6.65 -8.62 -3.23
CA ALA A 70 -5.30 -8.44 -2.74
C ALA A 70 -4.30 -8.49 -3.89
N CYS A 71 -3.22 -7.72 -3.79
CA CYS A 71 -2.22 -7.64 -4.83
C CYS A 71 -0.93 -8.33 -4.40
N VAL A 72 -0.26 -9.00 -5.33
CA VAL A 72 1.05 -9.63 -5.09
C VAL A 72 1.98 -9.40 -6.26
N PHE A 73 3.27 -9.27 -5.98
CA PHE A 73 4.31 -9.25 -7.02
C PHE A 73 4.61 -10.65 -7.56
N GLU A 74 5.37 -10.73 -8.66
CA GLU A 74 5.93 -11.99 -9.12
C GLU A 74 6.66 -12.69 -7.98
N TYR A 75 6.44 -14.01 -7.91
CA TYR A 75 6.95 -14.82 -6.81
C TYR A 75 8.48 -14.83 -6.79
N THR A 76 9.00 -14.56 -5.62
CA THR A 76 10.39 -14.87 -5.24
C THR A 76 10.36 -15.58 -3.90
N ASP A 77 11.31 -16.52 -3.69
CA ASP A 77 11.28 -17.35 -2.48
C ASP A 77 11.33 -16.50 -1.20
N GLY A 78 10.34 -16.71 -0.33
CA GLY A 78 10.22 -16.00 0.93
C GLY A 78 9.84 -14.52 0.84
N ASP A 79 9.38 -14.03 -0.30
CA ASP A 79 9.16 -12.61 -0.60
C ASP A 79 8.20 -11.88 0.35
N ILE A 80 7.17 -12.55 0.87
CA ILE A 80 6.24 -11.95 1.83
C ILE A 80 6.71 -12.06 3.30
N PHE A 81 7.73 -12.88 3.56
CA PHE A 81 8.22 -13.17 4.92
C PHE A 81 9.53 -12.47 5.25
N ASN A 82 10.35 -12.17 4.23
CA ASN A 82 11.69 -11.64 4.38
C ASN A 82 11.78 -10.16 4.00
N ALA A 83 12.69 -9.42 4.63
CA ALA A 83 12.97 -8.04 4.25
C ALA A 83 13.22 -7.96 2.70
N PRO A 84 12.70 -6.90 2.05
CA PRO A 84 12.14 -5.67 2.58
C PRO A 84 10.65 -5.73 2.97
N ALA A 85 9.98 -6.89 2.91
CA ALA A 85 8.61 -7.03 3.38
C ALA A 85 8.45 -6.61 4.86
N LEU A 86 7.27 -6.14 5.22
CA LEU A 86 6.99 -5.80 6.61
C LEU A 86 7.10 -7.04 7.51
N PRO A 87 7.45 -6.85 8.80
CA PRO A 87 7.39 -7.93 9.78
C PRO A 87 6.01 -8.60 9.81
N ALA A 88 5.98 -9.92 10.04
CA ALA A 88 4.77 -10.75 9.92
C ALA A 88 3.56 -10.18 10.66
N ASN A 89 3.74 -9.65 11.88
CA ASN A 89 2.66 -9.06 12.68
C ASN A 89 2.06 -7.77 12.11
N LEU A 90 2.68 -7.17 11.10
CA LEU A 90 2.23 -5.96 10.42
C LEU A 90 1.89 -6.20 8.93
N ASN A 91 2.11 -7.41 8.44
CA ASN A 91 2.02 -7.75 7.02
C ASN A 91 0.68 -8.43 6.70
N GLY A 92 -0.17 -7.75 5.97
CA GLY A 92 -1.47 -8.27 5.57
C GLY A 92 -1.40 -9.49 4.65
N LEU A 93 -0.36 -9.60 3.80
CA LEU A 93 -0.14 -10.78 2.95
C LEU A 93 0.23 -12.02 3.78
N VAL A 94 1.03 -11.86 4.84
CA VAL A 94 1.33 -12.96 5.77
C VAL A 94 0.08 -13.41 6.49
N HIS A 95 -0.73 -12.48 7.01
CA HIS A 95 -2.01 -12.82 7.65
C HIS A 95 -2.99 -13.49 6.68
N LEU A 96 -2.96 -13.10 5.40
CA LEU A 96 -3.76 -13.73 4.36
C LEU A 96 -3.29 -15.16 4.07
N ASP A 97 -1.97 -15.37 3.98
CA ASP A 97 -1.38 -16.69 3.78
C ASP A 97 -1.66 -17.63 4.96
N GLU A 98 -1.55 -17.12 6.19
CA GLU A 98 -1.93 -17.85 7.41
C GLU A 98 -3.42 -18.25 7.42
N ALA A 99 -4.31 -17.31 7.07
CA ALA A 99 -5.75 -17.58 6.94
C ALA A 99 -6.05 -18.68 5.91
N LEU A 100 -5.23 -18.76 4.86
CA LEU A 100 -5.30 -19.79 3.81
C LEU A 100 -4.41 -21.02 4.10
N LYS A 101 -3.81 -21.11 5.30
CA LYS A 101 -2.94 -22.24 5.71
C LYS A 101 -1.73 -22.47 4.80
N GLY A 102 -1.12 -21.38 4.33
CA GLY A 102 0.06 -21.40 3.47
C GLY A 102 -0.25 -21.57 1.96
N GLU A 103 -1.52 -21.65 1.57
CA GLU A 103 -1.88 -21.90 0.17
C GLU A 103 -1.60 -20.69 -0.75
N LEU A 104 -1.58 -19.45 -0.24
CA LEU A 104 -1.16 -18.28 -1.04
C LEU A 104 0.30 -18.45 -1.51
N THR A 105 1.18 -18.79 -0.62
CA THR A 105 2.59 -19.04 -0.92
C THR A 105 2.74 -20.25 -1.83
N LYS A 106 2.07 -21.35 -1.54
CA LYS A 106 2.16 -22.59 -2.30
C LYS A 106 1.69 -22.48 -3.75
N ILE A 107 0.55 -21.82 -4.00
CA ILE A 107 0.05 -21.56 -5.37
C ILE A 107 1.07 -20.76 -6.18
N ARG A 108 1.75 -19.78 -5.58
CA ARG A 108 2.77 -18.97 -6.22
C ARG A 108 4.06 -19.76 -6.44
N GLN A 109 4.51 -20.50 -5.42
CA GLN A 109 5.71 -21.34 -5.48
C GLN A 109 5.61 -22.45 -6.54
N THR A 110 4.43 -23.03 -6.74
CA THR A 110 4.20 -24.08 -7.74
C THR A 110 3.91 -23.55 -9.14
N GLY A 111 3.91 -22.23 -9.33
CA GLY A 111 3.67 -21.59 -10.63
C GLY A 111 2.22 -21.67 -11.13
N GLN A 112 1.26 -22.05 -10.28
CA GLN A 112 -0.16 -22.05 -10.63
C GLN A 112 -0.73 -20.63 -10.76
N PHE A 113 -0.08 -19.69 -10.07
CA PHE A 113 -0.29 -18.25 -10.18
C PHE A 113 1.05 -17.58 -9.87
N GLN A 114 1.64 -16.93 -10.85
CA GLN A 114 2.99 -16.38 -10.70
C GLN A 114 3.01 -14.94 -10.20
N GLY A 115 1.90 -14.22 -10.34
CA GLY A 115 1.80 -12.81 -9.98
C GLY A 115 2.28 -11.88 -11.10
N HIS A 116 2.29 -12.36 -12.37
CA HIS A 116 2.57 -11.50 -13.52
C HIS A 116 1.62 -10.31 -13.55
N ALA A 117 2.03 -9.20 -14.15
CA ALA A 117 1.23 -7.99 -14.21
C ALA A 117 -0.18 -8.28 -14.75
N LEU A 118 -1.20 -7.96 -13.94
CA LEU A 118 -2.63 -8.18 -14.20
C LEU A 118 -3.07 -9.65 -14.32
N GLU A 119 -2.20 -10.61 -14.02
CA GLU A 119 -2.61 -12.00 -13.82
C GLU A 119 -3.60 -12.09 -12.66
N THR A 120 -4.66 -12.88 -12.80
CA THR A 120 -5.68 -13.02 -11.76
C THR A 120 -5.95 -14.47 -11.41
N ILE A 121 -6.20 -14.73 -10.15
CA ILE A 121 -6.77 -16.00 -9.68
C ILE A 121 -7.86 -15.74 -8.65
N LEU A 122 -9.00 -16.41 -8.82
CA LEU A 122 -10.11 -16.34 -7.88
C LEU A 122 -10.08 -17.57 -6.97
N ILE A 123 -10.02 -17.33 -5.68
CA ILE A 123 -9.98 -18.37 -4.63
C ILE A 123 -11.29 -18.33 -3.84
N THR A 124 -11.81 -19.51 -3.49
CA THR A 124 -12.85 -19.64 -2.47
C THR A 124 -12.18 -20.05 -1.16
N PRO A 125 -12.01 -19.15 -0.20
CA PRO A 125 -11.36 -19.49 1.06
C PRO A 125 -12.14 -20.55 1.84
N PRO A 126 -11.48 -21.37 2.66
CA PRO A 126 -12.17 -22.27 3.58
C PRO A 126 -13.15 -21.52 4.48
N SER A 127 -14.28 -22.12 4.79
CA SER A 127 -15.29 -21.48 5.64
C SER A 127 -14.69 -21.02 6.97
N GLY A 128 -14.89 -19.74 7.31
CA GLY A 128 -14.41 -19.16 8.56
C GLY A 128 -12.92 -18.80 8.59
N SER A 129 -12.17 -19.02 7.51
CA SER A 129 -10.75 -18.67 7.46
C SER A 129 -10.49 -17.17 7.26
N MET A 130 -11.43 -16.49 6.60
CA MET A 130 -11.42 -15.04 6.44
C MET A 130 -12.84 -14.48 6.35
N SER A 131 -12.99 -13.16 6.49
CA SER A 131 -14.32 -12.52 6.50
C SER A 131 -14.97 -12.54 5.11
N ALA A 132 -14.23 -12.27 4.05
CA ALA A 132 -14.74 -12.33 2.69
C ALA A 132 -14.92 -13.79 2.22
N LYS A 133 -16.00 -14.03 1.47
CA LYS A 133 -16.31 -15.37 0.92
C LYS A 133 -15.53 -15.70 -0.36
N LYS A 134 -14.90 -14.72 -0.97
CA LYS A 134 -14.11 -14.84 -2.19
C LYS A 134 -12.87 -13.97 -2.06
N LEU A 135 -11.76 -14.46 -2.58
CA LEU A 135 -10.49 -13.74 -2.68
C LEU A 135 -10.05 -13.71 -4.14
N LEU A 136 -9.84 -12.51 -4.66
CA LEU A 136 -9.21 -12.28 -5.95
C LEU A 136 -7.78 -11.82 -5.72
N LEU A 137 -6.81 -12.57 -6.19
CA LEU A 137 -5.43 -12.11 -6.27
C LEU A 137 -5.20 -11.46 -7.63
N ILE A 138 -4.49 -10.32 -7.63
CA ILE A 138 -4.06 -9.63 -8.84
C ILE A 138 -2.54 -9.49 -8.80
N GLY A 139 -1.88 -9.96 -9.85
CA GLY A 139 -0.44 -9.82 -10.03
C GLY A 139 -0.02 -8.39 -10.34
N LEU A 140 1.08 -7.96 -9.74
CA LEU A 140 1.70 -6.65 -9.98
C LEU A 140 2.94 -6.74 -10.90
N GLY A 141 3.35 -7.96 -11.29
CA GLY A 141 4.54 -8.19 -12.09
C GLY A 141 5.83 -8.05 -11.31
N ASP A 142 6.93 -7.79 -12.02
CA ASP A 142 8.26 -7.60 -11.45
C ASP A 142 8.29 -6.38 -10.51
N ARG A 143 8.61 -6.60 -9.24
CA ARG A 143 8.66 -5.57 -8.21
C ARG A 143 9.63 -4.42 -8.52
N ASN A 144 10.69 -4.70 -9.29
CA ASN A 144 11.70 -3.71 -9.66
C ASN A 144 11.25 -2.80 -10.82
N LYS A 145 10.18 -3.19 -11.52
CA LYS A 145 9.58 -2.43 -12.63
C LYS A 145 8.25 -1.78 -12.25
N PHE A 146 7.84 -1.92 -10.99
CA PHE A 146 6.58 -1.35 -10.54
C PHE A 146 6.55 0.17 -10.68
N THR A 147 5.45 0.67 -11.24
CA THR A 147 5.12 2.10 -11.22
C THR A 147 3.70 2.29 -10.69
N PRO A 148 3.41 3.41 -10.01
CA PRO A 148 2.06 3.68 -9.50
C PRO A 148 0.96 3.69 -10.56
N ASP A 149 1.31 3.93 -11.83
CA ASP A 149 0.35 3.97 -12.95
C ASP A 149 -0.31 2.62 -13.21
N LEU A 150 0.40 1.51 -12.94
CA LEU A 150 -0.16 0.16 -13.02
C LEU A 150 -1.45 0.03 -12.18
N MET A 151 -1.54 0.75 -11.07
CA MET A 151 -2.68 0.65 -10.15
C MET A 151 -4.00 1.13 -10.74
N THR A 152 -3.97 1.93 -11.82
CA THR A 152 -5.19 2.24 -12.60
C THR A 152 -5.73 0.97 -13.26
N SER A 153 -4.89 0.23 -13.97
CA SER A 153 -5.28 -1.04 -14.59
C SER A 153 -5.69 -2.10 -13.56
N VAL A 154 -4.99 -2.15 -12.40
CA VAL A 154 -5.35 -3.04 -11.29
C VAL A 154 -6.75 -2.70 -10.75
N GLY A 155 -7.06 -1.41 -10.55
CA GLY A 155 -8.39 -0.95 -10.14
C GLY A 155 -9.48 -1.31 -11.15
N GLU A 156 -9.18 -1.20 -12.46
CA GLU A 156 -10.09 -1.62 -13.53
C GLU A 156 -10.37 -3.14 -13.48
N VAL A 157 -9.33 -3.96 -13.36
CA VAL A 157 -9.45 -5.42 -13.26
C VAL A 157 -10.28 -5.80 -12.04
N ALA A 158 -9.97 -5.22 -10.87
CA ALA A 158 -10.70 -5.48 -9.63
C ALA A 158 -12.20 -5.19 -9.77
N ALA A 159 -12.55 -4.03 -10.33
CA ALA A 159 -13.95 -3.63 -10.51
C ALA A 159 -14.68 -4.50 -11.54
N ARG A 160 -14.04 -4.82 -12.68
CA ARG A 160 -14.62 -5.71 -13.70
C ARG A 160 -14.89 -7.10 -13.15
N GLU A 161 -13.94 -7.67 -12.42
CA GLU A 161 -14.11 -8.99 -11.77
C GLU A 161 -15.23 -8.95 -10.70
N ALA A 162 -15.29 -7.91 -9.87
CA ALA A 162 -16.35 -7.74 -8.90
C ALA A 162 -17.75 -7.70 -9.59
N MET A 163 -17.90 -6.91 -10.63
CA MET A 163 -19.14 -6.83 -11.40
C MET A 163 -19.49 -8.17 -12.10
N ARG A 164 -18.50 -8.85 -12.68
CA ARG A 164 -18.66 -10.17 -13.31
C ARG A 164 -19.10 -11.24 -12.31
N LEU A 165 -18.58 -11.19 -11.08
CA LEU A 165 -18.97 -12.07 -9.99
C LEU A 165 -20.35 -11.73 -9.38
N GLY A 166 -20.94 -10.62 -9.79
CA GLY A 166 -22.25 -10.16 -9.31
C GLY A 166 -22.25 -9.70 -7.86
N VAL A 167 -21.09 -9.26 -7.32
CA VAL A 167 -21.01 -8.66 -5.99
C VAL A 167 -21.31 -7.17 -6.04
N SER A 168 -21.96 -6.66 -5.00
CA SER A 168 -22.27 -5.22 -4.89
C SER A 168 -21.19 -4.44 -4.16
N ASN A 169 -20.28 -5.13 -3.47
CA ASN A 169 -19.17 -4.50 -2.77
C ASN A 169 -17.93 -5.40 -2.76
N PHE A 170 -16.75 -4.76 -2.68
CA PHE A 170 -15.49 -5.45 -2.43
C PHE A 170 -14.55 -4.61 -1.56
N ALA A 171 -13.61 -5.29 -0.90
CA ALA A 171 -12.48 -4.68 -0.23
C ALA A 171 -11.22 -4.81 -1.09
N PHE A 172 -10.41 -3.79 -1.13
CA PHE A 172 -9.20 -3.73 -1.93
C PHE A 172 -7.98 -3.42 -1.07
N ALA A 173 -6.98 -4.26 -1.10
CA ALA A 173 -5.66 -4.07 -0.53
C ALA A 173 -4.62 -4.00 -1.66
N SER A 174 -3.79 -2.96 -1.67
CA SER A 174 -2.71 -2.85 -2.66
C SER A 174 -1.50 -3.68 -2.27
N ASP A 175 -1.33 -3.95 -0.98
CA ASP A 175 -0.27 -4.74 -0.34
C ASP A 175 1.17 -4.29 -0.69
N LEU A 176 1.33 -3.08 -1.27
CA LEU A 176 2.63 -2.54 -1.69
C LEU A 176 3.55 -2.29 -0.50
N LYS A 177 3.03 -1.69 0.57
CA LYS A 177 3.82 -1.45 1.79
C LYS A 177 4.16 -2.76 2.49
N ASP A 178 3.26 -3.73 2.45
CA ASP A 178 3.49 -5.07 2.98
C ASP A 178 4.64 -5.77 2.27
N ALA A 179 4.73 -5.61 0.95
CA ALA A 179 5.85 -6.08 0.14
C ALA A 179 7.13 -5.23 0.25
N GLY A 180 7.12 -4.17 1.05
CA GLY A 180 8.28 -3.27 1.23
C GLY A 180 8.53 -2.31 0.08
N ILE A 181 7.51 -2.02 -0.73
CA ILE A 181 7.63 -1.04 -1.82
C ILE A 181 7.35 0.36 -1.30
N ASP A 182 8.35 1.22 -1.40
CA ASP A 182 8.16 2.64 -1.13
C ASP A 182 7.52 3.32 -2.35
N SER A 183 6.23 3.61 -2.23
CA SER A 183 5.42 4.23 -3.28
C SER A 183 4.57 5.37 -2.73
N PRO A 184 4.25 6.40 -3.54
CA PRO A 184 3.40 7.51 -3.12
C PRO A 184 1.97 7.03 -2.81
N THR A 185 1.65 6.86 -1.54
CA THR A 185 0.38 6.27 -1.08
C THR A 185 -0.86 6.97 -1.65
N ALA A 186 -0.87 8.31 -1.68
CA ALA A 186 -2.00 9.07 -2.25
C ALA A 186 -2.19 8.78 -3.75
N LEU A 187 -1.10 8.76 -4.52
CA LEU A 187 -1.15 8.49 -5.96
C LEU A 187 -1.64 7.06 -6.24
N VAL A 188 -1.12 6.08 -5.51
CA VAL A 188 -1.54 4.67 -5.61
C VAL A 188 -3.04 4.54 -5.34
N ALA A 189 -3.54 5.08 -4.23
CA ALA A 189 -4.95 5.02 -3.88
C ALA A 189 -5.84 5.76 -4.90
N GLY A 190 -5.41 6.92 -5.37
CA GLY A 190 -6.09 7.68 -6.42
C GLY A 190 -6.16 6.92 -7.75
N ASN A 191 -5.08 6.27 -8.16
CA ASN A 191 -5.04 5.47 -9.39
C ASN A 191 -6.00 4.27 -9.33
N VAL A 192 -6.08 3.58 -8.19
CA VAL A 192 -7.07 2.51 -8.00
C VAL A 192 -8.49 3.04 -8.19
N VAL A 193 -8.82 4.19 -7.59
CA VAL A 193 -10.15 4.82 -7.76
C VAL A 193 -10.41 5.20 -9.22
N ARG A 194 -9.43 5.77 -9.93
CA ARG A 194 -9.55 6.09 -11.36
C ARG A 194 -9.89 4.85 -12.17
N GLY A 195 -9.18 3.73 -11.92
CA GLY A 195 -9.46 2.46 -12.58
C GLY A 195 -10.86 1.92 -12.30
N ILE A 196 -11.31 1.95 -11.04
CA ILE A 196 -12.66 1.54 -10.65
C ILE A 196 -13.73 2.38 -11.41
N VAL A 197 -13.53 3.68 -11.47
CA VAL A 197 -14.46 4.60 -12.19
C VAL A 197 -14.47 4.31 -13.69
N HIS A 198 -13.32 4.08 -14.31
CA HIS A 198 -13.24 3.72 -15.73
C HIS A 198 -13.98 2.42 -16.01
N ALA A 199 -13.78 1.37 -15.21
CA ALA A 199 -14.49 0.10 -15.37
C ALA A 199 -16.01 0.27 -15.21
N ASN A 200 -16.46 1.04 -14.22
CA ASN A 200 -17.88 1.28 -13.97
C ASN A 200 -18.53 2.06 -15.11
N ARG A 201 -17.87 3.06 -15.67
CA ARG A 201 -18.37 3.82 -16.82
C ARG A 201 -18.48 2.97 -18.08
N SER A 202 -17.46 2.14 -18.35
CA SER A 202 -17.51 1.17 -19.44
C SER A 202 -18.67 0.20 -19.27
N GLU A 203 -18.90 -0.31 -18.08
CA GLU A 203 -20.00 -1.21 -17.78
C GLU A 203 -21.37 -0.52 -17.91
N SER A 204 -21.49 0.73 -17.48
CA SER A 204 -22.71 1.54 -17.65
C SER A 204 -23.05 1.72 -19.11
N TYR A 205 -22.05 2.04 -19.94
CA TYR A 205 -22.22 2.12 -21.38
C TYR A 205 -22.73 0.81 -21.99
N LEU A 206 -22.12 -0.32 -21.60
CA LEU A 206 -22.56 -1.65 -22.09
C LEU A 206 -24.01 -1.95 -21.70
N LYS A 207 -24.42 -1.60 -20.48
CA LYS A 207 -25.82 -1.78 -20.03
C LYS A 207 -26.81 -0.92 -20.79
N GLU A 208 -26.49 0.35 -21.02
CA GLU A 208 -27.31 1.27 -21.81
C GLU A 208 -27.56 0.73 -23.22
N HIS A 209 -26.54 0.05 -23.78
CA HIS A 209 -26.64 -0.55 -25.12
C HIS A 209 -27.09 -2.02 -25.08
N LYS A 210 -27.57 -2.55 -23.93
CA LYS A 210 -28.05 -3.92 -23.76
C LYS A 210 -26.99 -4.99 -24.08
N LEU A 211 -25.71 -4.64 -23.89
CA LEU A 211 -24.55 -5.53 -24.10
C LEU A 211 -24.03 -6.15 -22.80
N SER A 212 -24.61 -5.82 -21.65
CA SER A 212 -24.28 -6.40 -20.36
C SER A 212 -25.48 -6.46 -19.43
N THR A 213 -25.45 -7.49 -18.54
CA THR A 213 -26.45 -7.71 -17.49
C THR A 213 -25.83 -7.83 -16.11
N THR A 214 -24.57 -7.39 -15.92
CA THR A 214 -23.88 -7.48 -14.64
C THR A 214 -24.59 -6.67 -13.54
N LYS A 215 -24.37 -7.04 -12.27
CA LYS A 215 -24.90 -6.26 -11.16
C LYS A 215 -24.13 -4.93 -11.01
N LYS A 216 -24.79 -3.95 -10.40
CA LYS A 216 -24.18 -2.67 -10.08
C LYS A 216 -23.24 -2.83 -8.90
N LEU A 217 -22.05 -2.24 -8.99
CA LEU A 217 -21.16 -2.03 -7.89
C LEU A 217 -21.63 -0.81 -7.08
N GLU A 218 -21.77 -0.94 -5.78
CA GLU A 218 -22.32 0.11 -4.91
C GLU A 218 -21.27 0.68 -3.94
N LYS A 219 -20.29 -0.15 -3.54
CA LYS A 219 -19.35 0.22 -2.50
C LYS A 219 -17.99 -0.45 -2.71
N VAL A 220 -16.94 0.32 -2.47
CA VAL A 220 -15.56 -0.19 -2.41
C VAL A 220 -14.93 0.23 -1.10
N TYR A 221 -14.39 -0.74 -0.37
CA TYR A 221 -13.56 -0.51 0.81
C TYR A 221 -12.09 -0.50 0.39
N LEU A 222 -11.44 0.65 0.52
CA LEU A 222 -10.02 0.82 0.22
C LEU A 222 -9.25 0.66 1.53
N LEU A 223 -8.54 -0.46 1.65
CA LEU A 223 -7.83 -0.81 2.88
C LEU A 223 -6.52 -0.03 2.97
N ALA A 224 -6.22 0.45 4.16
CA ALA A 224 -4.97 1.14 4.45
C ALA A 224 -4.50 0.82 5.87
N GLY A 225 -3.20 0.69 6.03
CA GLY A 225 -2.61 0.58 7.37
C GLY A 225 -2.77 1.88 8.18
N PRO A 226 -2.68 1.80 9.54
CA PRO A 226 -2.89 2.93 10.46
C PRO A 226 -2.13 4.20 10.11
N ALA A 227 -0.89 4.10 9.62
CA ALA A 227 -0.04 5.23 9.27
C ALA A 227 -0.38 5.87 7.91
N PHE A 228 -1.11 5.16 7.05
CA PHE A 228 -1.34 5.56 5.66
C PHE A 228 -2.78 6.01 5.36
N PHE A 229 -3.68 5.82 6.30
CA PHE A 229 -5.12 6.01 6.11
C PHE A 229 -5.50 7.42 5.60
N GLU A 230 -5.04 8.46 6.26
CA GLU A 230 -5.36 9.84 5.86
C GLU A 230 -4.68 10.21 4.53
N THR A 231 -3.45 9.77 4.31
CA THR A 231 -2.74 10.00 3.04
C THR A 231 -3.43 9.31 1.86
N ALA A 232 -3.84 8.06 2.04
CA ALA A 232 -4.63 7.34 1.04
C ALA A 232 -5.96 8.06 0.77
N GLY A 233 -6.64 8.50 1.84
CA GLY A 233 -7.90 9.24 1.76
C GLY A 233 -7.79 10.54 0.97
N GLY A 234 -6.67 11.25 1.08
CA GLY A 234 -6.38 12.42 0.25
C GLY A 234 -6.41 12.10 -1.25
N GLY A 235 -5.67 11.07 -1.66
CA GLY A 235 -5.64 10.62 -3.06
C GLY A 235 -6.98 10.08 -3.56
N ILE A 236 -7.73 9.38 -2.72
CA ILE A 236 -9.09 8.92 -3.03
C ILE A 236 -10.02 10.12 -3.31
N SER A 237 -10.00 11.13 -2.42
CA SER A 237 -10.85 12.32 -2.56
C SER A 237 -10.50 13.15 -3.79
N GLU A 238 -9.22 13.26 -4.12
CA GLU A 238 -8.74 13.94 -5.33
C GLU A 238 -9.25 13.22 -6.59
N ALA A 239 -9.08 11.90 -6.68
CA ALA A 239 -9.55 11.12 -7.84
C ALA A 239 -11.07 11.19 -8.01
N ILE A 240 -11.86 11.20 -6.92
CA ILE A 240 -13.30 11.41 -6.95
C ILE A 240 -13.63 12.82 -7.51
N SER A 241 -12.93 13.85 -7.03
CA SER A 241 -13.13 15.22 -7.50
C SER A 241 -12.84 15.39 -8.99
N GLU A 242 -11.76 14.77 -9.47
CA GLU A 242 -11.41 14.77 -10.91
C GLU A 242 -12.46 14.05 -11.75
N ALA A 243 -12.93 12.89 -11.30
CA ALA A 243 -13.94 12.10 -12.00
C ALA A 243 -15.28 12.82 -12.13
N LYS A 244 -15.67 13.66 -11.15
CA LYS A 244 -16.91 14.45 -11.19
C LYS A 244 -16.87 15.64 -12.18
N LYS A 245 -15.68 16.04 -12.64
CA LYS A 245 -15.51 17.13 -13.61
C LYS A 245 -15.64 16.67 -15.06
N LYS A 246 -15.62 15.37 -15.29
CA LYS A 246 -15.74 14.70 -16.59
C LYS A 246 -17.16 14.13 -16.78
#